data_8c57fb6db716ae260df0aa0569ce2c28
#
_entry.id   8c57fb6db716ae260df0aa0569ce2c28
#
_cell.length_a   1.000
_cell.length_b   1.000
_cell.length_c   1.000
_cell.angle_alpha   90.00
_cell.angle_beta   90.00
_cell.angle_gamma   90.00
#
_symmetry.space_group_name_H-M   'P 1'
#
loop_
_entity.id
_entity.type
_entity.pdbx_description
1 polymer ?
#
loop_
_entity_poly.entity_id
_entity_poly.type
_entity_poly.pdbx_seq_one_letter_code
_entity_poly.pdbx_strand_id
1 'polypeptide(L)'
;MVATLTRALGSRHLTVAEDAVQDALLTAMQQWPFRGVPEHPEAWLFQVARNRALDRLRHGKMAADKEPALARESATVALPSAAPLLREEWPAVEDDELGLLFLTCHPALPADARVALALKLAGGFSVGEIARAFLSQESTIAQRLVRAKRQLRDEHVSFGTPAPHELGERLDSVIDALYLMFNEGYAATAGDQLVRDEVAFEAIRLAGMLAAHPATVCPRVWALLALMLLHAARFPARIDSEGTLFLLRDQDRRMWDRATIAEGLRALDRAAAGETVTALHLEAGIAACHAAAPSWDATDWPQIVELYDELLALTHSPVVAVNRAVAVSRIDGPLAGLAALDAIENASALERYPLLPAIQAELWREAGDLERAAACYRAALGLARSSPEHRWLTSRLSLLV
;
A
#
# COMPACT_ATOMS: atom_id res chain seq x y z
N MET A 1 -1.81 -2.53 -20.17
CA MET A 1 -2.97 -2.60 -21.09
C MET A 1 -4.11 -1.65 -20.70
N VAL A 2 -4.68 -1.72 -19.48
CA VAL A 2 -5.74 -0.78 -19.03
C VAL A 2 -5.25 0.67 -19.14
N ALA A 3 -4.03 0.96 -18.67
CA ALA A 3 -3.41 2.28 -18.73
C ALA A 3 -3.36 2.82 -20.17
N THR A 4 -2.80 2.05 -21.09
CA THR A 4 -2.65 2.42 -22.52
C THR A 4 -4.01 2.66 -23.20
N LEU A 5 -5.01 1.79 -22.90
CA LEU A 5 -6.36 2.00 -23.41
C LEU A 5 -7.02 3.24 -22.79
N THR A 6 -6.84 3.48 -21.51
CA THR A 6 -7.40 4.66 -20.82
C THR A 6 -6.79 5.93 -21.38
N ARG A 7 -5.47 5.96 -21.68
CA ARG A 7 -4.85 7.08 -22.37
C ARG A 7 -5.48 7.32 -23.75
N ALA A 8 -5.66 6.26 -24.53
CA ALA A 8 -6.22 6.37 -25.89
C ALA A 8 -7.69 6.80 -25.92
N LEU A 9 -8.50 6.39 -24.95
CA LEU A 9 -9.94 6.62 -24.88
C LEU A 9 -10.32 7.86 -24.04
N GLY A 10 -9.41 8.29 -23.15
CA GLY A 10 -9.63 9.30 -22.12
C GLY A 10 -10.14 8.69 -20.81
N SER A 11 -9.81 9.34 -19.68
CA SER A 11 -10.12 8.91 -18.31
C SER A 11 -11.61 8.65 -18.06
N ARG A 12 -12.49 9.40 -18.71
CA ARG A 12 -13.96 9.22 -18.63
C ARG A 12 -14.41 7.81 -19.06
N HIS A 13 -13.60 7.12 -19.87
CA HIS A 13 -13.85 5.77 -20.38
C HIS A 13 -13.06 4.68 -19.65
N LEU A 14 -12.54 4.97 -18.47
CA LEU A 14 -11.78 4.03 -17.64
C LEU A 14 -12.49 2.68 -17.44
N THR A 15 -13.78 2.70 -17.15
CA THR A 15 -14.60 1.47 -17.00
C THR A 15 -14.65 0.69 -18.32
N VAL A 16 -14.81 1.37 -19.47
CA VAL A 16 -14.82 0.71 -20.78
C VAL A 16 -13.47 0.07 -21.10
N ALA A 17 -12.36 0.75 -20.75
CA ALA A 17 -11.01 0.22 -20.93
C ALA A 17 -10.78 -1.03 -20.09
N GLU A 18 -11.16 -1.01 -18.81
CA GLU A 18 -11.04 -2.17 -17.90
C GLU A 18 -11.86 -3.36 -18.40
N ASP A 19 -13.14 -3.16 -18.67
CA ASP A 19 -14.02 -4.23 -19.15
C ASP A 19 -13.53 -4.83 -20.48
N ALA A 20 -13.03 -4.01 -21.40
CA ALA A 20 -12.50 -4.47 -22.67
C ALA A 20 -11.23 -5.32 -22.51
N VAL A 21 -10.37 -4.99 -21.55
CA VAL A 21 -9.19 -5.82 -21.23
C VAL A 21 -9.62 -7.14 -20.62
N GLN A 22 -10.59 -7.14 -19.72
CA GLN A 22 -11.13 -8.38 -19.15
C GLN A 22 -11.76 -9.28 -20.21
N ASP A 23 -12.55 -8.71 -21.14
CA ASP A 23 -13.11 -9.47 -22.27
C ASP A 23 -12.02 -10.05 -23.18
N ALA A 24 -10.93 -9.33 -23.41
CA ALA A 24 -9.80 -9.83 -24.19
C ALA A 24 -9.11 -11.00 -23.52
N LEU A 25 -8.88 -10.93 -22.22
CA LEU A 25 -8.31 -12.03 -21.42
C LEU A 25 -9.22 -13.25 -21.42
N LEU A 26 -10.53 -13.09 -21.23
CA LEU A 26 -11.50 -14.17 -21.32
C LEU A 26 -11.49 -14.81 -22.71
N THR A 27 -11.41 -14.00 -23.78
CA THR A 27 -11.31 -14.50 -25.14
C THR A 27 -10.03 -15.31 -25.38
N ALA A 28 -8.90 -14.87 -24.82
CA ALA A 28 -7.64 -15.59 -24.85
C ALA A 28 -7.76 -16.95 -24.14
N MET A 29 -8.30 -16.97 -22.93
CA MET A 29 -8.52 -18.21 -22.16
C MET A 29 -9.40 -19.21 -22.88
N GLN A 30 -10.37 -18.76 -23.68
CA GLN A 30 -11.25 -19.62 -24.48
C GLN A 30 -10.61 -20.08 -25.77
N GLN A 31 -9.75 -19.30 -26.41
CA GLN A 31 -9.23 -19.60 -27.74
C GLN A 31 -7.85 -20.25 -27.74
N TRP A 32 -6.94 -19.80 -26.88
CA TRP A 32 -5.56 -20.26 -26.88
C TRP A 32 -5.38 -21.76 -26.54
N PRO A 33 -6.18 -22.38 -25.66
CA PRO A 33 -6.08 -23.82 -25.44
C PRO A 33 -6.34 -24.68 -26.71
N PHE A 34 -7.11 -24.15 -27.67
CA PHE A 34 -7.50 -24.85 -28.88
C PHE A 34 -6.75 -24.41 -30.13
N ARG A 35 -6.33 -23.12 -30.18
CA ARG A 35 -5.69 -22.53 -31.37
C ARG A 35 -4.20 -22.27 -31.20
N GLY A 36 -3.68 -22.51 -29.99
CA GLY A 36 -2.33 -22.15 -29.61
C GLY A 36 -2.20 -20.67 -29.23
N VAL A 37 -1.13 -20.35 -28.49
CA VAL A 37 -0.77 -18.99 -28.13
C VAL A 37 -0.18 -18.30 -29.38
N PRO A 38 -0.65 -17.09 -29.77
CA PRO A 38 -0.12 -16.38 -30.92
C PRO A 38 1.35 -16.01 -30.72
N GLU A 39 2.08 -15.77 -31.80
CA GLU A 39 3.49 -15.38 -31.79
C GLU A 39 3.76 -14.11 -30.95
N HIS A 40 2.78 -13.18 -30.96
CA HIS A 40 2.80 -11.94 -30.18
C HIS A 40 1.54 -11.81 -29.30
N PRO A 41 1.47 -12.50 -28.15
CA PRO A 41 0.27 -12.59 -27.34
C PRO A 41 -0.20 -11.23 -26.78
N GLU A 42 0.72 -10.37 -26.42
CA GLU A 42 0.42 -9.02 -25.91
C GLU A 42 -0.23 -8.13 -26.97
N ALA A 43 0.31 -8.14 -28.19
CA ALA A 43 -0.26 -7.39 -29.32
C ALA A 43 -1.65 -7.89 -29.68
N TRP A 44 -1.87 -9.20 -29.64
CA TRP A 44 -3.18 -9.80 -29.88
C TRP A 44 -4.19 -9.40 -28.82
N LEU A 45 -3.82 -9.48 -27.53
CA LEU A 45 -4.68 -9.05 -26.40
C LEU A 45 -5.05 -7.57 -26.53
N PHE A 46 -4.08 -6.71 -26.83
CA PHE A 46 -4.33 -5.28 -26.99
C PHE A 46 -5.27 -5.00 -28.14
N GLN A 47 -5.09 -5.67 -29.28
CA GLN A 47 -5.95 -5.48 -30.45
C GLN A 47 -7.40 -5.93 -30.16
N VAL A 48 -7.58 -7.06 -29.49
CA VAL A 48 -8.92 -7.53 -29.08
C VAL A 48 -9.56 -6.57 -28.10
N ALA A 49 -8.83 -6.14 -27.06
CA ALA A 49 -9.33 -5.18 -26.08
C ALA A 49 -9.72 -3.84 -26.75
N ARG A 50 -8.87 -3.31 -27.64
CA ARG A 50 -9.16 -2.07 -28.36
C ARG A 50 -10.45 -2.18 -29.21
N ASN A 51 -10.60 -3.28 -29.94
CA ASN A 51 -11.79 -3.50 -30.77
C ASN A 51 -13.06 -3.58 -29.90
N ARG A 52 -13.01 -4.32 -28.77
CA ARG A 52 -14.12 -4.41 -27.82
C ARG A 52 -14.50 -3.03 -27.23
N ALA A 53 -13.50 -2.24 -26.86
CA ALA A 53 -13.71 -0.90 -26.33
C ALA A 53 -14.41 0.01 -27.36
N LEU A 54 -13.94 0.01 -28.61
CA LEU A 54 -14.54 0.79 -29.70
C LEU A 54 -15.98 0.36 -30.01
N ASP A 55 -16.26 -0.95 -30.00
CA ASP A 55 -17.61 -1.46 -30.23
C ASP A 55 -18.56 -1.04 -29.11
N ARG A 56 -18.15 -1.11 -27.84
CA ARG A 56 -18.96 -0.63 -26.71
C ARG A 56 -19.24 0.86 -26.80
N LEU A 57 -18.26 1.68 -27.19
CA LEU A 57 -18.46 3.12 -27.39
C LEU A 57 -19.42 3.44 -28.53
N ARG A 58 -19.36 2.67 -29.64
CA ARG A 58 -20.31 2.84 -30.78
C ARG A 58 -21.73 2.47 -30.37
N HIS A 59 -21.92 1.35 -29.68
CA HIS A 59 -23.24 0.93 -29.19
C HIS A 59 -23.82 1.91 -28.16
N GLY A 60 -22.98 2.43 -27.25
CA GLY A 60 -23.41 3.46 -26.30
C GLY A 60 -23.87 4.76 -26.98
N LYS A 61 -23.19 5.22 -28.05
CA LYS A 61 -23.64 6.36 -28.85
C LYS A 61 -24.95 6.08 -29.56
N MET A 62 -25.08 4.91 -30.18
CA MET A 62 -26.33 4.56 -30.89
C MET A 62 -27.55 4.42 -29.96
N ALA A 63 -27.30 4.03 -28.67
CA ALA A 63 -28.35 3.99 -27.65
C ALA A 63 -28.75 5.41 -27.20
N ALA A 64 -27.77 6.30 -27.03
CA ALA A 64 -28.00 7.70 -26.65
C ALA A 64 -28.69 8.51 -27.78
N ASP A 65 -28.39 8.23 -29.05
CA ASP A 65 -29.01 8.87 -30.19
C ASP A 65 -30.47 8.43 -30.42
N LYS A 66 -30.93 7.38 -29.74
CA LYS A 66 -32.35 6.91 -29.77
C LYS A 66 -33.21 7.53 -28.66
N GLU A 67 -32.66 8.27 -27.72
CA GLU A 67 -33.43 9.11 -26.79
C GLU A 67 -33.64 10.50 -27.40
N PRO A 68 -34.86 11.05 -27.41
CA PRO A 68 -35.16 12.28 -28.15
C PRO A 68 -34.54 13.52 -27.51
N ALA A 69 -33.68 14.15 -28.26
CA ALA A 69 -33.44 15.59 -28.36
C ALA A 69 -33.45 16.45 -27.10
N LEU A 70 -32.42 16.32 -26.23
CA LEU A 70 -32.03 17.36 -25.28
C LEU A 70 -30.56 17.26 -24.89
N ALA A 71 -29.64 17.42 -25.80
CA ALA A 71 -28.24 17.79 -25.56
C ALA A 71 -27.48 18.00 -26.86
N ARG A 72 -27.72 19.14 -27.49
CA ARG A 72 -26.78 19.68 -28.47
C ARG A 72 -25.72 20.45 -27.72
N GLU A 73 -24.63 19.78 -27.47
CA GLU A 73 -23.26 20.28 -27.32
C GLU A 73 -22.32 19.09 -27.01
N SER A 74 -22.16 18.24 -28.02
CA SER A 74 -21.10 17.21 -27.97
C SER A 74 -20.04 17.61 -28.97
N ALA A 75 -18.93 18.11 -28.43
CA ALA A 75 -17.70 18.22 -29.18
C ALA A 75 -17.41 16.92 -29.91
N THR A 76 -17.23 17.02 -31.19
CA THR A 76 -16.89 15.96 -32.13
C THR A 76 -15.58 15.32 -31.66
N VAL A 77 -15.67 14.21 -30.96
CA VAL A 77 -14.49 13.36 -30.73
C VAL A 77 -14.21 12.72 -32.09
N ALA A 78 -13.26 13.26 -32.81
CA ALA A 78 -12.67 12.60 -33.96
C ALA A 78 -12.11 11.27 -33.44
N LEU A 79 -12.77 10.17 -33.82
CA LEU A 79 -12.20 8.82 -33.62
C LEU A 79 -10.87 8.81 -34.37
N PRO A 80 -9.76 8.44 -33.73
CA PRO A 80 -8.51 8.28 -34.47
C PRO A 80 -8.77 7.32 -35.62
N SER A 81 -8.45 7.76 -36.84
CA SER A 81 -8.49 6.95 -38.04
C SER A 81 -7.86 5.60 -37.76
N ALA A 82 -8.46 4.54 -38.29
CA ALA A 82 -7.93 3.17 -38.24
C ALA A 82 -6.66 3.04 -39.10
N ALA A 83 -5.66 3.90 -38.87
CA ALA A 83 -4.33 3.69 -39.38
C ALA A 83 -3.72 2.53 -38.58
N PRO A 84 -3.07 1.57 -39.24
CA PRO A 84 -2.37 0.51 -38.55
C PRO A 84 -1.26 1.13 -37.72
N LEU A 85 -1.40 1.15 -36.39
CA LEU A 85 -0.28 1.36 -35.47
C LEU A 85 0.61 0.11 -35.56
N LEU A 86 1.27 -0.03 -36.72
CA LEU A 86 2.35 -0.94 -36.91
C LEU A 86 3.59 -0.30 -36.29
N ARG A 87 3.93 -0.80 -35.12
CA ARG A 87 5.30 -1.07 -34.66
C ARG A 87 6.28 0.06 -34.37
N GLU A 88 5.99 1.33 -34.35
CA GLU A 88 7.12 2.26 -34.13
C GLU A 88 7.09 3.12 -32.88
N GLU A 89 5.99 3.22 -32.13
CA GLU A 89 6.00 3.98 -30.86
C GLU A 89 5.02 3.34 -29.86
N TRP A 90 5.45 2.31 -29.17
CA TRP A 90 4.96 2.09 -27.83
C TRP A 90 5.62 3.18 -26.95
N PRO A 91 4.89 4.26 -26.57
CA PRO A 91 5.42 5.14 -25.55
C PRO A 91 5.70 4.29 -24.33
N ALA A 92 6.71 4.66 -23.59
CA ALA A 92 7.17 3.88 -22.47
C ALA A 92 5.99 3.40 -21.63
N VAL A 93 5.85 2.09 -21.49
CA VAL A 93 4.77 1.46 -20.70
C VAL A 93 4.74 2.06 -19.29
N GLU A 94 5.89 2.48 -18.80
CA GLU A 94 6.12 3.19 -17.54
C GLU A 94 5.35 4.51 -17.45
N ASP A 95 5.29 5.32 -18.52
CA ASP A 95 4.53 6.58 -18.51
C ASP A 95 3.03 6.36 -18.43
N ASP A 96 2.52 5.31 -19.05
CA ASP A 96 1.10 4.96 -18.99
C ASP A 96 0.70 4.46 -17.60
N GLU A 97 1.56 3.65 -16.99
CA GLU A 97 1.32 3.12 -15.65
C GLU A 97 1.40 4.23 -14.60
N LEU A 98 2.36 5.14 -14.74
CA LEU A 98 2.45 6.34 -13.92
C LEU A 98 1.20 7.22 -14.07
N GLY A 99 0.73 7.45 -15.28
CA GLY A 99 -0.50 8.18 -15.55
C GLY A 99 -1.74 7.52 -14.91
N LEU A 100 -1.79 6.18 -14.93
CA LEU A 100 -2.85 5.42 -14.27
C LEU A 100 -2.75 5.55 -12.74
N LEU A 101 -1.55 5.53 -12.17
CA LEU A 101 -1.34 5.70 -10.75
C LEU A 101 -1.78 7.09 -10.28
N PHE A 102 -1.41 8.16 -10.99
CA PHE A 102 -1.90 9.50 -10.71
C PHE A 102 -3.41 9.63 -10.84
N LEU A 103 -4.03 8.93 -11.80
CA LEU A 103 -5.48 8.91 -11.95
C LEU A 103 -6.15 8.21 -10.76
N THR A 104 -5.69 7.02 -10.39
CA THR A 104 -6.29 6.19 -9.33
C THR A 104 -6.07 6.76 -7.93
N CYS A 105 -4.98 7.49 -7.72
CA CYS A 105 -4.62 8.14 -6.46
C CYS A 105 -5.00 9.63 -6.44
N HIS A 106 -5.96 10.07 -7.24
CA HIS A 106 -6.36 11.48 -7.29
C HIS A 106 -6.88 11.99 -5.94
N PRO A 107 -6.46 13.19 -5.44
CA PRO A 107 -6.84 13.72 -4.13
C PRO A 107 -8.36 13.90 -3.95
N ALA A 108 -9.12 14.07 -5.01
CA ALA A 108 -10.58 14.09 -4.94
C ALA A 108 -11.19 12.79 -4.38
N LEU A 109 -10.49 11.66 -4.47
CA LEU A 109 -10.98 10.38 -3.93
C LEU A 109 -10.64 10.24 -2.44
N PRO A 110 -11.51 9.60 -1.63
CA PRO A 110 -11.17 9.16 -0.28
C PRO A 110 -9.95 8.21 -0.27
N ALA A 111 -9.14 8.23 0.78
CA ALA A 111 -7.89 7.48 0.88
C ALA A 111 -8.08 5.98 0.62
N ASP A 112 -9.12 5.36 1.23
CA ASP A 112 -9.45 3.96 1.06
C ASP A 112 -9.93 3.61 -0.36
N ALA A 113 -10.52 4.57 -1.07
CA ALA A 113 -10.92 4.40 -2.47
C ALA A 113 -9.72 4.50 -3.41
N ARG A 114 -8.72 5.36 -3.11
CA ARG A 114 -7.46 5.45 -3.86
C ARG A 114 -6.72 4.12 -3.84
N VAL A 115 -6.51 3.56 -2.63
CA VAL A 115 -5.81 2.28 -2.47
C VAL A 115 -6.56 1.15 -3.18
N ALA A 116 -7.88 1.04 -3.00
CA ALA A 116 -8.67 0.00 -3.67
C ALA A 116 -8.61 0.13 -5.20
N LEU A 117 -8.65 1.36 -5.72
CA LEU A 117 -8.63 1.61 -7.17
C LEU A 117 -7.22 1.37 -7.76
N ALA A 118 -6.15 1.76 -7.05
CA ALA A 118 -4.77 1.49 -7.44
C ALA A 118 -4.50 -0.03 -7.49
N LEU A 119 -4.88 -0.78 -6.45
CA LEU A 119 -4.79 -2.24 -6.43
C LEU A 119 -5.55 -2.88 -7.60
N LYS A 120 -6.76 -2.40 -7.88
CA LYS A 120 -7.60 -2.96 -8.96
C LYS A 120 -7.00 -2.73 -10.34
N LEU A 121 -6.52 -1.52 -10.62
CA LEU A 121 -6.18 -1.08 -11.98
C LEU A 121 -4.68 -1.10 -12.28
N ALA A 122 -3.83 -0.74 -11.32
CA ALA A 122 -2.38 -0.81 -11.46
C ALA A 122 -1.84 -2.18 -11.03
N GLY A 123 -2.31 -2.71 -9.88
CA GLY A 123 -1.88 -3.99 -9.34
C GLY A 123 -2.59 -5.21 -9.94
N GLY A 124 -3.71 -5.03 -10.65
CA GLY A 124 -4.44 -6.13 -11.28
C GLY A 124 -5.24 -7.05 -10.32
N PHE A 125 -5.38 -6.68 -9.05
CA PHE A 125 -6.06 -7.47 -8.05
C PHE A 125 -7.56 -7.62 -8.35
N SER A 126 -8.13 -8.78 -8.06
CA SER A 126 -9.57 -9.03 -8.10
C SER A 126 -10.29 -8.30 -6.96
N VAL A 127 -11.60 -8.09 -7.10
CA VAL A 127 -12.42 -7.51 -6.02
C VAL A 127 -12.37 -8.37 -4.76
N GLY A 128 -12.35 -9.71 -4.91
CA GLY A 128 -12.24 -10.64 -3.79
C GLY A 128 -10.90 -10.54 -3.05
N GLU A 129 -9.78 -10.38 -3.76
CA GLU A 129 -8.46 -10.18 -3.16
C GLU A 129 -8.39 -8.85 -2.41
N ILE A 130 -8.90 -7.76 -3.01
CA ILE A 130 -8.99 -6.46 -2.35
C ILE A 130 -9.90 -6.55 -1.11
N ALA A 131 -11.04 -7.21 -1.19
CA ALA A 131 -11.96 -7.39 -0.06
C ALA A 131 -11.28 -8.13 1.09
N ARG A 132 -10.55 -9.21 0.81
CA ARG A 132 -9.74 -9.90 1.81
C ARG A 132 -8.65 -8.98 2.39
N ALA A 133 -7.99 -8.19 1.52
CA ALA A 133 -6.97 -7.23 1.94
C ALA A 133 -7.51 -6.19 2.93
N PHE A 134 -8.71 -5.70 2.76
CA PHE A 134 -9.34 -4.68 3.60
C PHE A 134 -10.27 -5.25 4.68
N LEU A 135 -10.31 -6.58 4.87
CA LEU A 135 -11.25 -7.25 5.77
C LEU A 135 -12.69 -6.75 5.56
N SER A 136 -13.07 -6.64 4.31
CA SER A 136 -14.33 -6.09 3.87
C SER A 136 -15.13 -7.11 3.05
N GLN A 137 -16.39 -6.84 2.82
CA GLN A 137 -17.21 -7.66 1.91
C GLN A 137 -16.90 -7.26 0.45
N GLU A 138 -16.94 -8.21 -0.46
CA GLU A 138 -16.73 -7.96 -1.90
C GLU A 138 -17.72 -6.93 -2.46
N SER A 139 -18.98 -6.99 -2.02
CA SER A 139 -19.99 -6.00 -2.41
C SER A 139 -19.63 -4.58 -2.00
N THR A 140 -19.03 -4.39 -0.82
CA THR A 140 -18.58 -3.09 -0.32
C THR A 140 -17.44 -2.56 -1.19
N ILE A 141 -16.45 -3.39 -1.51
CA ILE A 141 -15.33 -3.01 -2.39
C ILE A 141 -15.84 -2.70 -3.80
N ALA A 142 -16.71 -3.54 -4.36
CA ALA A 142 -17.30 -3.31 -5.68
C ALA A 142 -18.02 -1.95 -5.75
N GLN A 143 -18.85 -1.62 -4.75
CA GLN A 143 -19.52 -0.31 -4.68
C GLN A 143 -18.53 0.85 -4.52
N ARG A 144 -17.47 0.68 -3.71
CA ARG A 144 -16.40 1.68 -3.54
C ARG A 144 -15.73 1.98 -4.87
N LEU A 145 -15.33 0.94 -5.61
CA LEU A 145 -14.71 1.08 -6.94
C LEU A 145 -15.63 1.77 -7.96
N VAL A 146 -16.92 1.41 -7.97
CA VAL A 146 -17.91 2.05 -8.84
C VAL A 146 -18.06 3.55 -8.53
N ARG A 147 -18.16 3.91 -7.24
CA ARG A 147 -18.26 5.31 -6.80
C ARG A 147 -16.99 6.09 -7.15
N ALA A 148 -15.80 5.51 -6.91
CA ALA A 148 -14.54 6.14 -7.23
C ALA A 148 -14.39 6.45 -8.73
N LYS A 149 -14.69 5.46 -9.60
CA LYS A 149 -14.64 5.66 -11.05
C LYS A 149 -15.67 6.70 -11.52
N ARG A 150 -16.85 6.73 -10.91
CA ARG A 150 -17.86 7.76 -11.19
C ARG A 150 -17.35 9.14 -10.81
N GLN A 151 -16.77 9.28 -9.61
CA GLN A 151 -16.22 10.55 -9.14
C GLN A 151 -15.12 11.07 -10.05
N LEU A 152 -14.15 10.23 -10.46
CA LEU A 152 -13.11 10.62 -11.43
C LEU A 152 -13.68 11.11 -12.76
N ARG A 153 -14.75 10.47 -13.23
CA ARG A 153 -15.44 10.88 -14.47
C ARG A 153 -16.15 12.21 -14.30
N ASP A 154 -16.89 12.39 -13.19
CA ASP A 154 -17.70 13.58 -12.93
C ASP A 154 -16.80 14.80 -12.66
N GLU A 155 -15.62 14.61 -12.06
CA GLU A 155 -14.56 15.62 -11.86
C GLU A 155 -13.71 15.87 -13.11
N HIS A 156 -13.96 15.17 -14.22
CA HIS A 156 -13.22 15.30 -15.49
C HIS A 156 -11.69 15.17 -15.32
N VAL A 157 -11.24 14.32 -14.40
CA VAL A 157 -9.81 14.13 -14.12
C VAL A 157 -9.06 13.69 -15.38
N SER A 158 -8.01 14.42 -15.74
CA SER A 158 -7.17 14.09 -16.90
C SER A 158 -6.31 12.85 -16.64
N PHE A 159 -6.02 12.09 -17.71
CA PHE A 159 -5.07 10.99 -17.66
C PHE A 159 -3.67 11.49 -18.02
N GLY A 160 -2.67 11.02 -17.27
CA GLY A 160 -1.25 11.33 -17.51
C GLY A 160 -0.56 11.92 -16.29
N THR A 161 0.71 12.28 -16.48
CA THR A 161 1.50 12.98 -15.46
C THR A 161 0.90 14.37 -15.23
N PRO A 162 0.66 14.77 -13.96
CA PRO A 162 0.12 16.08 -13.64
C PRO A 162 1.01 17.23 -14.15
N ALA A 163 0.41 18.40 -14.34
CA ALA A 163 1.17 19.60 -14.64
C ALA A 163 2.15 19.94 -13.48
N PRO A 164 3.28 20.60 -13.76
CA PRO A 164 4.30 20.88 -12.74
C PRO A 164 3.77 21.56 -11.47
N HIS A 165 2.77 22.41 -11.59
CA HIS A 165 2.17 23.14 -10.46
C HIS A 165 1.24 22.26 -9.60
N GLU A 166 0.71 21.15 -10.15
CA GLU A 166 -0.15 20.19 -9.46
C GLU A 166 0.66 19.00 -8.93
N LEU A 167 1.86 18.79 -9.46
CA LEU A 167 2.63 17.55 -9.26
C LEU A 167 2.90 17.30 -7.77
N GLY A 168 3.17 18.34 -6.98
CA GLY A 168 3.45 18.20 -5.56
C GLY A 168 2.31 17.53 -4.79
N GLU A 169 1.11 18.14 -4.83
CA GLU A 169 -0.09 17.63 -4.16
C GLU A 169 -0.51 16.25 -4.69
N ARG A 170 -0.39 16.07 -6.00
CA ARG A 170 -0.74 14.79 -6.65
C ARG A 170 0.23 13.68 -6.26
N LEU A 171 1.52 13.99 -6.14
CA LEU A 171 2.54 13.04 -5.68
C LEU A 171 2.34 12.70 -4.20
N ASP A 172 1.98 13.67 -3.36
CA ASP A 172 1.64 13.43 -1.96
C ASP A 172 0.51 12.43 -1.83
N SER A 173 -0.54 12.62 -2.62
CA SER A 173 -1.68 11.70 -2.67
C SER A 173 -1.32 10.28 -3.09
N VAL A 174 -0.36 10.13 -4.02
CA VAL A 174 0.16 8.82 -4.44
C VAL A 174 1.00 8.20 -3.33
N ILE A 175 1.92 8.96 -2.72
CA ILE A 175 2.75 8.50 -1.60
C ILE A 175 1.89 7.98 -0.46
N ASP A 176 0.87 8.75 -0.04
CA ASP A 176 -0.07 8.34 1.01
C ASP A 176 -0.81 7.05 0.64
N ALA A 177 -1.26 6.92 -0.60
CA ALA A 177 -1.95 5.72 -1.06
C ALA A 177 -1.04 4.50 -1.06
N LEU A 178 0.22 4.64 -1.51
CA LEU A 178 1.19 3.54 -1.50
C LEU A 178 1.61 3.17 -0.08
N TYR A 179 1.78 4.15 0.82
CA TYR A 179 2.05 3.89 2.23
C TYR A 179 0.92 3.09 2.89
N LEU A 180 -0.35 3.48 2.66
CA LEU A 180 -1.51 2.73 3.14
C LEU A 180 -1.59 1.33 2.51
N MET A 181 -1.34 1.21 1.21
CA MET A 181 -1.32 -0.06 0.50
C MET A 181 -0.27 -1.02 1.07
N PHE A 182 0.94 -0.52 1.33
CA PHE A 182 1.99 -1.29 1.96
C PHE A 182 1.59 -1.75 3.36
N ASN A 183 1.03 -0.84 4.17
CA ASN A 183 0.58 -1.16 5.52
C ASN A 183 -0.53 -2.21 5.55
N GLU A 184 -1.46 -2.20 4.59
CA GLU A 184 -2.46 -3.27 4.44
C GLU A 184 -1.83 -4.62 4.11
N GLY A 185 -0.81 -4.66 3.27
CA GLY A 185 -0.02 -5.85 3.01
C GLY A 185 0.81 -6.30 4.21
N TYR A 186 1.45 -5.35 4.87
CA TYR A 186 2.33 -5.60 6.02
C TYR A 186 1.57 -5.97 7.29
N ALA A 187 0.44 -5.30 7.57
CA ALA A 187 -0.33 -5.46 8.80
C ALA A 187 -1.37 -6.58 8.73
N ALA A 188 -1.35 -7.43 7.71
CA ALA A 188 -2.30 -8.53 7.49
C ALA A 188 -2.34 -9.53 8.66
N THR A 189 -2.64 -9.00 9.84
CA THR A 189 -2.77 -9.67 11.11
C THR A 189 -4.18 -10.19 11.37
N ALA A 190 -5.12 -10.00 10.44
CA ALA A 190 -6.48 -10.46 10.61
C ALA A 190 -6.87 -11.49 9.55
N GLY A 191 -7.18 -12.71 9.96
CA GLY A 191 -7.55 -13.86 9.13
C GLY A 191 -6.54 -15.00 9.20
N ASP A 192 -6.96 -16.17 8.68
CA ASP A 192 -6.16 -17.41 8.72
C ASP A 192 -4.99 -17.44 7.72
N GLN A 193 -4.83 -16.42 6.90
CA GLN A 193 -3.74 -16.30 5.94
C GLN A 193 -2.93 -15.04 6.21
N LEU A 194 -1.71 -15.26 6.57
CA LEU A 194 -0.74 -14.32 7.06
C LEU A 194 0.00 -13.54 5.99
N VAL A 195 -0.43 -13.58 4.76
CA VAL A 195 0.38 -13.00 3.72
C VAL A 195 -0.48 -12.28 2.71
N ARG A 196 -0.38 -10.98 2.79
CA ARG A 196 -0.64 -10.11 1.67
C ARG A 196 0.67 -9.52 1.17
N ASP A 197 1.74 -10.34 1.21
CA ASP A 197 3.04 -9.97 0.68
C ASP A 197 2.90 -9.44 -0.75
N GLU A 198 1.99 -10.03 -1.54
CA GLU A 198 1.68 -9.58 -2.90
C GLU A 198 1.26 -8.11 -2.94
N VAL A 199 0.42 -7.66 -1.99
CA VAL A 199 0.00 -6.25 -1.90
C VAL A 199 1.16 -5.36 -1.48
N ALA A 200 1.97 -5.80 -0.52
CA ALA A 200 3.16 -5.07 -0.07
C ALA A 200 4.21 -4.99 -1.19
N PHE A 201 4.48 -6.09 -1.89
CA PHE A 201 5.41 -6.10 -3.02
C PHE A 201 4.93 -5.24 -4.19
N GLU A 202 3.63 -5.20 -4.45
CA GLU A 202 3.09 -4.29 -5.46
C GLU A 202 3.26 -2.82 -5.06
N ALA A 203 3.07 -2.47 -3.77
CA ALA A 203 3.37 -1.13 -3.28
C ALA A 203 4.85 -0.76 -3.46
N ILE A 204 5.77 -1.70 -3.17
CA ILE A 204 7.21 -1.53 -3.38
C ILE A 204 7.51 -1.33 -4.87
N ARG A 205 6.92 -2.14 -5.75
CA ARG A 205 7.11 -2.02 -7.21
C ARG A 205 6.67 -0.64 -7.71
N LEU A 206 5.50 -0.17 -7.30
CA LEU A 206 4.99 1.14 -7.68
C LEU A 206 5.82 2.29 -7.09
N ALA A 207 6.29 2.17 -5.83
CA ALA A 207 7.20 3.14 -5.24
C ALA A 207 8.57 3.17 -5.97
N GLY A 208 9.07 2.00 -6.39
CA GLY A 208 10.27 1.88 -7.23
C GLY A 208 10.11 2.57 -8.58
N MET A 209 8.95 2.43 -9.22
CA MET A 209 8.62 3.14 -10.46
C MET A 209 8.65 4.67 -10.26
N LEU A 210 8.05 5.19 -9.16
CA LEU A 210 8.13 6.62 -8.84
C LEU A 210 9.57 7.08 -8.60
N ALA A 211 10.38 6.27 -7.93
CA ALA A 211 11.77 6.57 -7.64
C ALA A 211 12.68 6.56 -8.89
N ALA A 212 12.32 5.80 -9.91
CA ALA A 212 13.05 5.71 -11.17
C ALA A 212 12.66 6.81 -12.17
N HIS A 213 11.43 7.35 -12.07
CA HIS A 213 10.90 8.28 -13.07
C HIS A 213 11.35 9.74 -12.82
N PRO A 214 11.93 10.45 -13.84
CA PRO A 214 12.50 11.79 -13.68
C PRO A 214 11.53 12.84 -13.14
N ALA A 215 10.25 12.74 -13.45
CA ALA A 215 9.24 13.70 -12.99
C ALA A 215 8.82 13.52 -11.52
N THR A 216 8.99 12.33 -10.95
CA THR A 216 8.50 11.98 -9.61
C THR A 216 9.61 11.70 -8.60
N VAL A 217 10.84 11.49 -9.07
CA VAL A 217 11.99 11.22 -8.22
C VAL A 217 12.24 12.39 -7.26
N CYS A 218 12.18 12.11 -5.96
CA CYS A 218 12.50 13.08 -4.91
C CYS A 218 12.89 12.36 -3.62
N PRO A 219 13.54 13.04 -2.66
CA PRO A 219 13.98 12.44 -1.39
C PRO A 219 12.86 11.71 -0.65
N ARG A 220 11.64 12.25 -0.64
CA ARG A 220 10.50 11.63 0.04
C ARG A 220 10.03 10.32 -0.60
N VAL A 221 10.10 10.20 -1.92
CA VAL A 221 9.80 8.93 -2.63
C VAL A 221 10.85 7.88 -2.28
N TRP A 222 12.14 8.27 -2.21
CA TRP A 222 13.20 7.37 -1.76
C TRP A 222 13.04 6.95 -0.30
N ALA A 223 12.59 7.84 0.58
CA ALA A 223 12.29 7.52 1.98
C ALA A 223 11.15 6.49 2.10
N LEU A 224 10.07 6.66 1.33
CA LEU A 224 8.98 5.69 1.26
C LEU A 224 9.48 4.31 0.79
N LEU A 225 10.25 4.28 -0.30
CA LEU A 225 10.81 3.03 -0.83
C LEU A 225 11.75 2.36 0.17
N ALA A 226 12.62 3.14 0.84
CA ALA A 226 13.51 2.64 1.88
C ALA A 226 12.73 1.99 3.03
N LEU A 227 11.72 2.68 3.55
CA LEU A 227 10.85 2.18 4.61
C LEU A 227 10.21 0.85 4.24
N MET A 228 9.61 0.77 3.05
CA MET A 228 8.96 -0.45 2.56
C MET A 228 9.95 -1.61 2.41
N LEU A 229 11.11 -1.40 1.81
CA LEU A 229 12.14 -2.43 1.62
C LEU A 229 12.67 -2.96 2.95
N LEU A 230 13.00 -2.05 3.90
CA LEU A 230 13.52 -2.43 5.21
C LEU A 230 12.49 -3.23 6.04
N HIS A 231 11.22 -2.95 5.88
CA HIS A 231 10.17 -3.75 6.49
C HIS A 231 9.93 -5.09 5.78
N ALA A 232 9.90 -5.11 4.44
CA ALA A 232 9.68 -6.30 3.64
C ALA A 232 10.81 -7.34 3.80
N ALA A 233 12.04 -6.88 4.01
CA ALA A 233 13.19 -7.74 4.26
C ALA A 233 12.99 -8.71 5.44
N ARG A 234 12.08 -8.40 6.36
CA ARG A 234 11.79 -9.20 7.56
C ARG A 234 10.65 -10.21 7.35
N PHE A 235 9.93 -10.20 6.23
CA PHE A 235 8.79 -11.08 5.99
C PHE A 235 9.10 -12.56 6.27
N PRO A 236 10.24 -13.13 5.84
CA PRO A 236 10.55 -14.53 6.09
C PRO A 236 10.68 -14.91 7.57
N ALA A 237 10.95 -13.93 8.45
CA ALA A 237 11.15 -14.14 9.88
C ALA A 237 9.94 -13.78 10.75
N ARG A 238 8.86 -13.25 10.15
CA ARG A 238 7.71 -12.74 10.91
C ARG A 238 6.78 -13.85 11.38
N ILE A 239 6.80 -14.99 10.72
CA ILE A 239 5.81 -16.03 10.88
C ILE A 239 6.48 -17.38 10.69
N ASP A 240 6.08 -18.36 11.50
CA ASP A 240 6.49 -19.76 11.31
C ASP A 240 5.55 -20.51 10.35
N SER A 241 5.88 -21.78 10.10
CA SER A 241 5.07 -22.68 9.26
C SER A 241 3.66 -22.97 9.80
N GLU A 242 3.42 -22.67 11.08
CA GLU A 242 2.12 -22.86 11.76
C GLU A 242 1.31 -21.57 11.82
N GLY A 243 1.86 -20.49 11.29
CA GLY A 243 1.21 -19.20 11.27
C GLY A 243 1.32 -18.43 12.59
N THR A 244 2.31 -18.72 13.43
CA THR A 244 2.58 -18.00 14.67
C THR A 244 3.36 -16.72 14.36
N LEU A 245 2.88 -15.59 14.87
CA LEU A 245 3.54 -14.29 14.71
C LEU A 245 4.71 -14.16 15.67
N PHE A 246 5.88 -13.77 15.17
CA PHE A 246 7.03 -13.38 15.97
C PHE A 246 7.12 -11.87 16.15
N LEU A 247 7.27 -11.42 17.39
CA LEU A 247 7.66 -10.04 17.66
C LEU A 247 9.05 -9.76 17.09
N LEU A 248 9.34 -8.51 16.81
CA LEU A 248 10.62 -8.08 16.23
C LEU A 248 11.83 -8.61 17.03
N ARG A 249 11.75 -8.63 18.35
CA ARG A 249 12.80 -9.14 19.23
C ARG A 249 13.02 -10.66 19.12
N ASP A 250 11.95 -11.40 18.77
CA ASP A 250 11.96 -12.87 18.72
C ASP A 250 12.26 -13.39 17.29
N GLN A 251 12.38 -12.49 16.30
CA GLN A 251 12.67 -12.83 14.92
C GLN A 251 14.12 -13.28 14.73
N ASP A 252 14.32 -14.39 14.02
CA ASP A 252 15.65 -14.82 13.59
C ASP A 252 16.17 -13.92 12.46
N ARG A 253 17.10 -13.01 12.80
CA ARG A 253 17.68 -12.06 11.84
C ARG A 253 18.50 -12.73 10.73
N ARG A 254 18.84 -14.01 10.83
CA ARG A 254 19.50 -14.77 9.76
C ARG A 254 18.55 -15.04 8.60
N MET A 255 17.24 -15.04 8.87
CA MET A 255 16.19 -15.19 7.85
C MET A 255 15.86 -13.87 7.14
N TRP A 256 16.35 -12.74 7.62
CA TRP A 256 16.12 -11.46 6.98
C TRP A 256 16.85 -11.38 5.64
N ASP A 257 16.15 -10.90 4.59
CA ASP A 257 16.71 -10.76 3.27
C ASP A 257 17.76 -9.63 3.22
N ARG A 258 19.03 -10.03 3.19
CA ARG A 258 20.16 -9.12 3.18
C ARG A 258 20.27 -8.28 1.91
N ALA A 259 19.83 -8.81 0.78
CA ALA A 259 19.83 -8.07 -0.48
C ALA A 259 18.80 -6.92 -0.42
N THR A 260 17.61 -7.21 0.05
CA THR A 260 16.55 -6.22 0.26
C THR A 260 16.93 -5.18 1.31
N ILE A 261 17.59 -5.57 2.42
CA ILE A 261 18.14 -4.61 3.40
C ILE A 261 19.14 -3.67 2.73
N ALA A 262 20.09 -4.20 1.97
CA ALA A 262 21.11 -3.38 1.30
C ALA A 262 20.48 -2.42 0.28
N GLU A 263 19.42 -2.81 -0.40
CA GLU A 263 18.66 -1.95 -1.31
C GLU A 263 17.92 -0.85 -0.54
N GLY A 264 17.26 -1.19 0.57
CA GLY A 264 16.59 -0.23 1.45
C GLY A 264 17.54 0.82 2.03
N LEU A 265 18.74 0.41 2.46
CA LEU A 265 19.77 1.35 2.95
C LEU A 265 20.26 2.29 1.83
N ARG A 266 20.48 1.77 0.60
CA ARG A 266 20.83 2.63 -0.54
C ARG A 266 19.70 3.62 -0.91
N ALA A 267 18.45 3.21 -0.75
CA ALA A 267 17.32 4.10 -0.96
C ALA A 267 17.28 5.19 0.13
N LEU A 268 17.58 4.84 1.37
CA LEU A 268 17.68 5.80 2.48
C LEU A 268 18.80 6.82 2.26
N ASP A 269 19.97 6.39 1.78
CA ASP A 269 21.08 7.30 1.42
C ASP A 269 20.65 8.32 0.36
N ARG A 270 19.86 7.90 -0.64
CA ARG A 270 19.29 8.80 -1.64
C ARG A 270 18.24 9.73 -1.07
N ALA A 271 17.45 9.27 -0.10
CA ALA A 271 16.50 10.11 0.61
C ALA A 271 17.18 11.21 1.41
N ALA A 272 18.36 10.94 1.98
CA ALA A 272 19.14 11.90 2.77
C ALA A 272 19.74 13.06 1.94
N ALA A 273 19.70 13.01 0.61
CA ALA A 273 20.20 14.08 -0.26
C ALA A 273 19.32 15.35 -0.28
N GLY A 274 18.16 15.34 0.39
CA GLY A 274 17.23 16.48 0.48
C GLY A 274 17.47 17.35 1.69
N GLU A 275 16.94 18.58 1.66
CA GLU A 275 17.00 19.51 2.79
C GLU A 275 15.83 19.35 3.78
N THR A 276 14.77 18.64 3.38
CA THR A 276 13.55 18.50 4.17
C THR A 276 13.41 17.07 4.71
N VAL A 277 13.39 16.94 6.02
CA VAL A 277 13.07 15.69 6.72
C VAL A 277 11.56 15.56 6.87
N THR A 278 10.99 14.44 6.49
CA THR A 278 9.57 14.10 6.66
C THR A 278 9.41 12.90 7.58
N ALA A 279 8.17 12.64 8.02
CA ALA A 279 7.87 11.45 8.83
C ALA A 279 8.40 10.14 8.19
N LEU A 280 8.31 10.00 6.85
CA LEU A 280 8.83 8.84 6.13
C LEU A 280 10.34 8.67 6.27
N HIS A 281 11.11 9.76 6.31
CA HIS A 281 12.56 9.70 6.53
C HIS A 281 12.89 9.16 7.93
N LEU A 282 12.17 9.63 8.95
CA LEU A 282 12.37 9.22 10.33
C LEU A 282 11.93 7.77 10.55
N GLU A 283 10.79 7.37 10.01
CA GLU A 283 10.33 5.98 10.05
C GLU A 283 11.30 5.02 9.33
N ALA A 284 11.82 5.44 8.16
CA ALA A 284 12.84 4.67 7.43
C ALA A 284 14.16 4.59 8.22
N GLY A 285 14.57 5.66 8.88
CA GLY A 285 15.73 5.70 9.77
C GLY A 285 15.60 4.72 10.94
N ILE A 286 14.44 4.70 11.60
CA ILE A 286 14.14 3.72 12.68
C ILE A 286 14.22 2.29 12.15
N ALA A 287 13.61 2.03 10.98
CA ALA A 287 13.68 0.71 10.35
C ALA A 287 15.11 0.32 9.98
N ALA A 288 15.94 1.27 9.56
CA ALA A 288 17.36 1.07 9.24
C ALA A 288 18.17 0.72 10.50
N CYS A 289 17.95 1.38 11.64
CA CYS A 289 18.60 1.03 12.90
C CYS A 289 18.33 -0.45 13.29
N HIS A 290 17.09 -0.90 13.11
CA HIS A 290 16.76 -2.31 13.34
C HIS A 290 17.40 -3.26 12.32
N ALA A 291 17.40 -2.88 11.04
CA ALA A 291 17.90 -3.73 9.96
C ALA A 291 19.44 -3.86 9.96
N ALA A 292 20.15 -2.81 10.38
CA ALA A 292 21.61 -2.79 10.45
C ALA A 292 22.15 -3.56 11.67
N ALA A 293 21.38 -3.64 12.76
CA ALA A 293 21.82 -4.29 13.97
C ALA A 293 21.91 -5.84 13.82
N PRO A 294 22.99 -6.48 14.28
CA PRO A 294 23.16 -7.94 14.17
C PRO A 294 22.24 -8.72 15.12
N SER A 295 21.77 -8.10 16.20
CA SER A 295 20.86 -8.69 17.18
C SER A 295 19.92 -7.62 17.76
N TRP A 296 18.93 -8.06 18.54
CA TRP A 296 18.06 -7.16 19.28
C TRP A 296 18.84 -6.30 20.28
N ASP A 297 19.76 -6.91 21.02
CA ASP A 297 20.53 -6.22 22.06
C ASP A 297 21.59 -5.25 21.49
N ALA A 298 22.03 -5.48 20.25
CA ALA A 298 22.95 -4.61 19.53
C ALA A 298 22.25 -3.50 18.72
N THR A 299 20.93 -3.36 18.87
CA THR A 299 20.17 -2.28 18.22
C THR A 299 20.53 -0.93 18.87
N ASP A 300 20.73 0.09 18.03
CA ASP A 300 21.02 1.45 18.51
C ASP A 300 19.75 2.12 19.04
N TRP A 301 19.41 1.79 20.28
CA TRP A 301 18.21 2.31 20.94
C TRP A 301 18.26 3.82 21.20
N PRO A 302 19.42 4.41 21.59
CA PRO A 302 19.54 5.87 21.70
C PRO A 302 19.18 6.58 20.42
N GLN A 303 19.72 6.16 19.27
CA GLN A 303 19.40 6.74 17.96
C GLN A 303 17.90 6.57 17.62
N ILE A 304 17.30 5.42 17.95
CA ILE A 304 15.87 5.19 17.73
C ILE A 304 15.01 6.14 18.58
N VAL A 305 15.40 6.43 19.84
CA VAL A 305 14.67 7.39 20.68
C VAL A 305 14.76 8.79 20.09
N GLU A 306 15.94 9.24 19.65
CA GLU A 306 16.11 10.53 18.97
C GLU A 306 15.21 10.67 17.73
N LEU A 307 15.19 9.65 16.88
CA LEU A 307 14.32 9.62 15.69
C LEU A 307 12.83 9.65 16.06
N TYR A 308 12.42 8.95 17.14
CA TYR A 308 11.05 9.02 17.63
C TYR A 308 10.71 10.38 18.23
N ASP A 309 11.64 11.07 18.87
CA ASP A 309 11.45 12.43 19.41
C ASP A 309 11.16 13.41 18.27
N GLU A 310 11.93 13.36 17.18
CA GLU A 310 11.69 14.17 15.99
C GLU A 310 10.37 13.78 15.31
N LEU A 311 10.07 12.49 15.17
CA LEU A 311 8.82 12.01 14.57
C LEU A 311 7.60 12.44 15.38
N LEU A 312 7.69 12.40 16.70
CA LEU A 312 6.63 12.85 17.60
C LEU A 312 6.42 14.36 17.49
N ALA A 313 7.49 15.15 17.39
CA ALA A 313 7.41 16.59 17.18
C ALA A 313 6.74 16.96 15.85
N LEU A 314 6.94 16.15 14.80
CA LEU A 314 6.31 16.37 13.48
C LEU A 314 4.84 15.94 13.45
N THR A 315 4.51 14.79 14.09
CA THR A 315 3.22 14.12 13.87
C THR A 315 2.24 14.32 15.02
N HIS A 316 2.72 14.60 16.21
CA HIS A 316 1.94 14.59 17.47
C HIS A 316 1.11 13.31 17.65
N SER A 317 1.58 12.19 17.09
CA SER A 317 0.84 10.93 17.08
C SER A 317 1.00 10.16 18.39
N PRO A 318 -0.09 9.83 19.09
CA PRO A 318 -0.01 9.02 20.31
C PRO A 318 0.53 7.60 20.05
N VAL A 319 0.36 7.06 18.84
CA VAL A 319 0.95 5.76 18.45
C VAL A 319 2.48 5.86 18.35
N VAL A 320 3.00 6.98 17.85
CA VAL A 320 4.45 7.24 17.84
C VAL A 320 4.98 7.31 19.27
N ALA A 321 4.24 7.98 20.17
CA ALA A 321 4.61 8.05 21.59
C ALA A 321 4.65 6.66 22.27
N VAL A 322 3.72 5.76 21.93
CA VAL A 322 3.74 4.36 22.42
C VAL A 322 5.01 3.64 21.93
N ASN A 323 5.36 3.74 20.66
CA ASN A 323 6.55 3.11 20.11
C ASN A 323 7.84 3.68 20.71
N ARG A 324 7.87 5.01 20.92
CA ARG A 324 8.96 5.69 21.65
C ARG A 324 9.14 5.12 23.05
N ALA A 325 8.05 4.93 23.81
CA ALA A 325 8.11 4.37 25.16
C ALA A 325 8.73 2.97 25.20
N VAL A 326 8.47 2.14 24.17
CA VAL A 326 9.16 0.85 24.01
C VAL A 326 10.66 1.06 23.82
N ALA A 327 11.11 2.00 23.01
CA ALA A 327 12.53 2.29 22.81
C ALA A 327 13.18 2.81 24.09
N VAL A 328 12.54 3.72 24.83
CA VAL A 328 12.99 4.21 26.15
C VAL A 328 13.14 3.05 27.12
N SER A 329 12.23 2.08 27.12
CA SER A 329 12.35 0.91 28.01
C SER A 329 13.59 0.04 27.74
N ARG A 330 14.18 0.12 26.55
CA ARG A 330 15.41 -0.62 26.20
C ARG A 330 16.66 0.06 26.74
N ILE A 331 16.61 1.37 26.98
CA ILE A 331 17.72 2.16 27.53
C ILE A 331 17.64 2.20 29.06
N ASP A 332 16.49 2.62 29.59
CA ASP A 332 16.30 2.98 30.99
C ASP A 332 15.49 1.92 31.78
N GLY A 333 15.16 0.81 31.15
CA GLY A 333 14.42 -0.30 31.75
C GLY A 333 12.91 -0.20 31.67
N PRO A 334 12.19 -1.29 32.01
CA PRO A 334 10.75 -1.42 31.76
C PRO A 334 9.90 -0.40 32.53
N LEU A 335 10.31 0.01 33.72
CA LEU A 335 9.58 1.01 34.53
C LEU A 335 9.64 2.40 33.89
N ALA A 336 10.76 2.76 33.25
CA ALA A 336 10.87 4.01 32.50
C ALA A 336 9.95 4.01 31.25
N GLY A 337 9.87 2.86 30.57
CA GLY A 337 8.92 2.68 29.47
C GLY A 337 7.46 2.82 29.91
N LEU A 338 7.07 2.23 31.04
CA LEU A 338 5.73 2.37 31.61
C LEU A 338 5.43 3.81 32.00
N ALA A 339 6.37 4.51 32.64
CA ALA A 339 6.22 5.94 32.97
C ALA A 339 6.06 6.80 31.70
N ALA A 340 6.78 6.47 30.62
CA ALA A 340 6.62 7.15 29.33
C ALA A 340 5.25 6.87 28.70
N LEU A 341 4.67 5.68 28.86
CA LEU A 341 3.30 5.38 28.39
C LEU A 341 2.25 6.17 29.20
N ASP A 342 2.42 6.28 30.50
CA ASP A 342 1.48 6.99 31.39
C ASP A 342 1.51 8.53 31.12
N ALA A 343 2.61 9.05 30.59
CA ALA A 343 2.78 10.46 30.25
C ALA A 343 2.21 10.84 28.87
N ILE A 344 1.63 9.89 28.12
CA ILE A 344 1.10 10.19 26.77
C ILE A 344 -0.14 11.10 26.87
N GLU A 345 -0.03 12.26 26.26
CA GLU A 345 -1.16 13.18 26.07
C GLU A 345 -2.17 12.57 25.08
N ASN A 346 -3.47 12.86 25.26
CA ASN A 346 -4.55 12.34 24.42
C ASN A 346 -4.68 10.79 24.41
N ALA A 347 -4.45 10.15 25.56
CA ALA A 347 -4.56 8.70 25.73
C ALA A 347 -5.94 8.12 25.29
N SER A 348 -6.99 8.93 25.23
CA SER A 348 -8.32 8.53 24.71
C SER A 348 -8.27 8.02 23.27
N ALA A 349 -7.35 8.52 22.44
CA ALA A 349 -7.14 8.03 21.08
C ALA A 349 -6.59 6.58 21.06
N LEU A 350 -6.01 6.12 22.16
CA LEU A 350 -5.42 4.79 22.31
C LEU A 350 -6.35 3.77 22.98
N GLU A 351 -7.55 4.17 23.47
CA GLU A 351 -8.50 3.26 24.15
C GLU A 351 -8.83 1.99 23.34
N ARG A 352 -8.85 2.11 22.03
CA ARG A 352 -9.12 1.01 21.10
C ARG A 352 -7.88 0.53 20.35
N TYR A 353 -6.69 0.93 20.77
CA TYR A 353 -5.45 0.51 20.16
C TYR A 353 -4.97 -0.82 20.76
N PRO A 354 -5.08 -1.95 20.03
CA PRO A 354 -4.90 -3.28 20.61
C PRO A 354 -3.49 -3.53 21.18
N LEU A 355 -2.48 -2.86 20.61
CA LEU A 355 -1.09 -3.07 20.98
C LEU A 355 -0.72 -2.42 22.32
N LEU A 356 -1.42 -1.37 22.76
CA LEU A 356 -1.07 -0.69 24.00
C LEU A 356 -1.09 -1.64 25.22
N PRO A 357 -2.21 -2.37 25.52
CA PRO A 357 -2.20 -3.28 26.66
C PRO A 357 -1.25 -4.46 26.47
N ALA A 358 -0.94 -4.87 25.24
CA ALA A 358 0.06 -5.91 24.98
C ALA A 358 1.48 -5.43 25.32
N ILE A 359 1.82 -4.18 24.97
CA ILE A 359 3.10 -3.54 25.31
C ILE A 359 3.21 -3.36 26.84
N GLN A 360 2.17 -2.87 27.49
CA GLN A 360 2.12 -2.76 28.95
C GLN A 360 2.35 -4.11 29.64
N ALA A 361 1.70 -5.17 29.12
CA ALA A 361 1.86 -6.53 29.65
C ALA A 361 3.33 -7.01 29.58
N GLU A 362 4.00 -6.80 28.43
CA GLU A 362 5.41 -7.17 28.29
C GLU A 362 6.32 -6.35 29.22
N LEU A 363 6.08 -5.06 29.35
CA LEU A 363 6.86 -4.21 30.25
C LEU A 363 6.65 -4.57 31.74
N TRP A 364 5.42 -4.86 32.18
CA TRP A 364 5.17 -5.35 33.54
C TRP A 364 5.80 -6.72 33.78
N ARG A 365 5.77 -7.62 32.80
CA ARG A 365 6.43 -8.91 32.88
C ARG A 365 7.95 -8.75 33.04
N GLU A 366 8.56 -7.86 32.26
CA GLU A 366 9.99 -7.55 32.35
C GLU A 366 10.36 -6.85 33.69
N ALA A 367 9.45 -6.07 34.25
CA ALA A 367 9.59 -5.46 35.57
C ALA A 367 9.40 -6.46 36.74
N GLY A 368 8.93 -7.69 36.46
CA GLY A 368 8.70 -8.74 37.46
C GLY A 368 7.31 -8.69 38.10
N ASP A 369 6.43 -7.78 37.69
CA ASP A 369 5.02 -7.72 38.18
C ASP A 369 4.12 -8.58 37.31
N LEU A 370 4.09 -9.88 37.63
CA LEU A 370 3.34 -10.85 36.81
C LEU A 370 1.84 -10.71 36.94
N GLU A 371 1.33 -10.16 38.05
CA GLU A 371 -0.09 -9.93 38.26
C GLU A 371 -0.60 -8.85 37.32
N ARG A 372 0.06 -7.67 37.27
CA ARG A 372 -0.25 -6.60 36.33
C ARG A 372 -0.04 -7.03 34.89
N ALA A 373 1.00 -7.77 34.59
CA ALA A 373 1.24 -8.33 33.25
C ALA A 373 0.06 -9.20 32.80
N ALA A 374 -0.42 -10.11 33.64
CA ALA A 374 -1.56 -10.97 33.33
C ALA A 374 -2.87 -10.18 33.13
N ALA A 375 -3.10 -9.13 33.92
CA ALA A 375 -4.25 -8.25 33.74
C ALA A 375 -4.21 -7.54 32.37
N CYS A 376 -3.04 -7.00 31.97
CA CYS A 376 -2.84 -6.34 30.68
C CYS A 376 -2.98 -7.33 29.50
N TYR A 377 -2.45 -8.57 29.60
CA TYR A 377 -2.67 -9.57 28.54
C TYR A 377 -4.15 -9.94 28.38
N ARG A 378 -4.95 -10.04 29.47
CA ARG A 378 -6.40 -10.26 29.36
C ARG A 378 -7.10 -9.09 28.67
N ALA A 379 -6.69 -7.85 28.96
CA ALA A 379 -7.19 -6.66 28.27
C ALA A 379 -6.85 -6.68 26.79
N ALA A 380 -5.60 -7.02 26.43
CA ALA A 380 -5.17 -7.16 25.06
C ALA A 380 -5.95 -8.23 24.29
N LEU A 381 -6.22 -9.39 24.91
CA LEU A 381 -7.04 -10.46 24.34
C LEU A 381 -8.47 -9.98 24.00
N GLY A 382 -9.07 -9.11 24.82
CA GLY A 382 -10.37 -8.50 24.55
C GLY A 382 -10.40 -7.57 23.34
N LEU A 383 -9.23 -7.07 22.92
CA LEU A 383 -9.07 -6.16 21.79
C LEU A 383 -8.47 -6.84 20.55
N ALA A 384 -7.94 -8.06 20.67
CA ALA A 384 -7.31 -8.80 19.58
C ALA A 384 -8.28 -9.02 18.41
N ARG A 385 -7.80 -8.72 17.20
CA ARG A 385 -8.61 -8.76 15.97
C ARG A 385 -8.27 -9.93 15.04
N SER A 386 -7.15 -10.59 15.29
CA SER A 386 -6.66 -11.68 14.44
C SER A 386 -6.37 -12.96 15.23
N SER A 387 -6.54 -14.11 14.56
CA SER A 387 -6.21 -15.41 15.14
C SER A 387 -4.73 -15.52 15.57
N PRO A 388 -3.73 -15.00 14.83
CA PRO A 388 -2.33 -15.01 15.26
C PRO A 388 -2.07 -14.17 16.53
N GLU A 389 -2.64 -12.95 16.62
CA GLU A 389 -2.54 -12.13 17.83
C GLU A 389 -3.14 -12.85 19.03
N HIS A 390 -4.33 -13.42 18.85
CA HIS A 390 -5.01 -14.16 19.92
C HIS A 390 -4.19 -15.35 20.39
N ARG A 391 -3.62 -16.15 19.47
CA ARG A 391 -2.74 -17.28 19.81
C ARG A 391 -1.50 -16.80 20.58
N TRP A 392 -0.83 -15.75 20.09
CA TRP A 392 0.35 -15.19 20.74
C TRP A 392 0.04 -14.69 22.14
N LEU A 393 -1.01 -13.89 22.34
CA LEU A 393 -1.43 -13.37 23.64
C LEU A 393 -1.79 -14.49 24.62
N THR A 394 -2.53 -15.51 24.15
CA THR A 394 -2.92 -16.68 24.95
C THR A 394 -1.68 -17.45 25.40
N SER A 395 -0.71 -17.68 24.49
CA SER A 395 0.55 -18.33 24.84
C SER A 395 1.33 -17.53 25.88
N ARG A 396 1.40 -16.20 25.75
CA ARG A 396 2.08 -15.34 26.75
C ARG A 396 1.39 -15.38 28.13
N LEU A 397 0.06 -15.33 28.14
CA LEU A 397 -0.70 -15.41 29.39
C LEU A 397 -0.52 -16.76 30.09
N SER A 398 -0.48 -17.87 29.35
CA SER A 398 -0.28 -19.21 29.90
C SER A 398 1.10 -19.42 30.54
N LEU A 399 2.10 -18.63 30.19
CA LEU A 399 3.43 -18.67 30.79
C LEU A 399 3.51 -17.95 32.14
N LEU A 400 2.46 -17.20 32.52
CA LEU A 400 2.41 -16.44 33.77
C LEU A 400 1.53 -17.12 34.84
N VAL A 401 0.76 -18.11 34.43
CA VAL A 401 -0.14 -18.90 35.30
C VAL A 401 0.42 -20.29 35.48
#